data_38a3b868800b3232c00f0332e382ea71
#
_entry.id   38a3b868800b3232c00f0332e382ea71
#
_cell.length_a   1.000
_cell.length_b   1.000
_cell.length_c   1.000
_cell.angle_alpha   90.00
_cell.angle_beta   90.00
_cell.angle_gamma   90.00
#
_symmetry.space_group_name_H-M   'P 1'
#
loop_
_entity.id
_entity.type
_entity.pdbx_description
1 polymer ?
#
loop_
_entity_poly.entity_id
_entity_poly.type
_entity_poly.pdbx_seq_one_letter_code
_entity_poly.pdbx_strand_id
1 'polypeptide(L)'
;PVCRWIREQSGGRCRYVHIGRPWADPSLFDLVITTPQYRVPNLDNVIRNELTLHQVSQSRMAQGAVEWENTWRDLPRPLIAVMVGGNSGPFTLGPRAAARLGREASRLARDSGGALLVSTSSRTSAPATGALQRALDAPHYWHVWRPAVEPNPYWGMLGLADRFIVTADSIAMLSEACATGKPVDMFDLGGMRESMDQPRDFRLGGLLYRALLNWGWMPLTRDISLVHKELVASGRAAWLGDERRPLRVQGSTDMARAVSAVKGLFGEFGDASGVD
;
A
#
# COMPACT_ATOMS: atom_id res chain seq x y z
N PRO A 1 5.44 7.05 27.74
CA PRO A 1 5.07 7.25 29.15
C PRO A 1 3.75 6.56 29.52
N VAL A 2 2.65 6.84 28.81
CA VAL A 2 1.30 6.31 29.14
C VAL A 2 1.27 4.78 29.13
N CYS A 3 1.76 4.14 28.09
CA CYS A 3 1.75 2.68 27.98
C CYS A 3 2.55 2.02 29.11
N ARG A 4 3.70 2.59 29.49
CA ARG A 4 4.50 2.09 30.61
C ARG A 4 3.71 2.15 31.92
N TRP A 5 3.06 3.27 32.17
CA TRP A 5 2.18 3.46 33.33
C TRP A 5 1.03 2.43 33.35
N ILE A 6 0.35 2.20 32.21
CA ILE A 6 -0.70 1.17 32.09
C ILE A 6 -0.15 -0.22 32.45
N ARG A 7 1.04 -0.56 31.95
CA ARG A 7 1.69 -1.85 32.26
C ARG A 7 1.98 -2.00 33.77
N GLU A 8 2.51 -0.95 34.38
CA GLU A 8 2.76 -0.93 35.83
C GLU A 8 1.47 -1.08 36.63
N GLN A 9 0.41 -0.34 36.28
CA GLN A 9 -0.90 -0.42 36.94
C GLN A 9 -1.60 -1.77 36.73
N SER A 10 -1.35 -2.44 35.61
CA SER A 10 -1.90 -3.76 35.35
C SER A 10 -1.16 -4.91 36.04
N GLY A 11 -0.10 -4.60 36.81
CA GLY A 11 0.78 -5.64 37.37
C GLY A 11 1.49 -6.47 36.30
N GLY A 12 1.81 -5.87 35.15
CA GLY A 12 2.49 -6.52 34.03
C GLY A 12 1.61 -7.38 33.12
N ARG A 13 0.28 -7.39 33.34
CA ARG A 13 -0.65 -8.19 32.52
C ARG A 13 -0.90 -7.60 31.13
N CYS A 14 -0.77 -6.27 30.96
CA CYS A 14 -0.87 -5.65 29.65
C CYS A 14 0.38 -5.92 28.81
N ARG A 15 0.14 -6.31 27.55
CA ARG A 15 1.19 -6.52 26.54
C ARG A 15 1.26 -5.32 25.61
N TYR A 16 2.49 -4.96 25.18
CA TYR A 16 2.74 -3.87 24.24
C TYR A 16 3.02 -4.43 22.87
N VAL A 17 2.09 -4.23 21.94
CA VAL A 17 2.29 -4.51 20.54
C VAL A 17 2.35 -3.18 19.77
N HIS A 18 3.41 -2.98 19.01
CA HIS A 18 3.56 -1.82 18.15
C HIS A 18 3.56 -2.21 16.69
N ILE A 19 2.81 -1.46 15.87
CA ILE A 19 2.77 -1.66 14.42
C ILE A 19 3.48 -0.47 13.75
N GLY A 20 4.50 -0.79 12.93
CA GLY A 20 5.33 0.20 12.26
C GLY A 20 6.66 0.43 12.95
N ARG A 21 7.10 1.70 13.06
CA ARG A 21 8.34 2.09 13.73
C ARG A 21 8.03 2.71 15.09
N PRO A 22 8.49 2.12 16.19
CA PRO A 22 8.38 2.73 17.51
C PRO A 22 9.31 3.95 17.63
N TRP A 23 8.86 4.98 18.36
CA TRP A 23 9.66 6.15 18.74
C TRP A 23 10.55 5.90 19.95
N ALA A 24 10.40 4.74 20.57
CA ALA A 24 11.20 4.28 21.70
C ALA A 24 12.02 3.06 21.28
N ASP A 25 12.93 2.62 22.16
CA ASP A 25 13.70 1.41 21.93
C ASP A 25 12.76 0.22 21.69
N PRO A 26 12.92 -0.53 20.60
CA PRO A 26 12.08 -1.69 20.30
C PRO A 26 12.06 -2.74 21.42
N SER A 27 13.12 -2.86 22.23
CA SER A 27 13.20 -3.79 23.36
C SER A 27 12.18 -3.51 24.48
N LEU A 28 11.59 -2.32 24.49
CA LEU A 28 10.56 -1.95 25.48
C LEU A 28 9.18 -2.52 25.15
N PHE A 29 9.00 -3.11 23.98
CA PHE A 29 7.76 -3.69 23.51
C PHE A 29 7.79 -5.21 23.63
N ASP A 30 6.64 -5.83 23.89
CA ASP A 30 6.53 -7.28 23.86
C ASP A 30 6.58 -7.81 22.42
N LEU A 31 6.09 -7.01 21.44
CA LEU A 31 6.16 -7.32 20.02
C LEU A 31 6.17 -6.05 19.18
N VAL A 32 7.01 -5.98 18.15
CA VAL A 32 6.99 -4.97 17.11
C VAL A 32 6.73 -5.64 15.77
N ILE A 33 5.65 -5.26 15.08
CA ILE A 33 5.33 -5.72 13.72
C ILE A 33 5.67 -4.57 12.76
N THR A 34 6.64 -4.79 11.89
CA THR A 34 7.20 -3.74 11.05
C THR A 34 7.32 -4.16 9.58
N THR A 35 7.70 -3.22 8.71
CA THR A 35 8.02 -3.46 7.31
C THR A 35 9.40 -2.90 6.99
N PRO A 36 10.06 -3.31 5.89
CA PRO A 36 11.42 -2.92 5.53
C PRO A 36 11.67 -1.42 5.54
N GLN A 37 10.67 -0.64 5.13
CA GLN A 37 10.78 0.83 5.01
C GLN A 37 11.20 1.54 6.31
N TYR A 38 11.00 0.90 7.45
CA TYR A 38 11.28 1.49 8.76
C TYR A 38 12.66 1.15 9.31
N ARG A 39 13.38 0.21 8.71
CA ARG A 39 14.73 -0.21 9.12
C ARG A 39 14.85 -0.50 10.64
N VAL A 40 13.80 -1.09 11.22
CA VAL A 40 13.85 -1.53 12.61
C VAL A 40 14.88 -2.67 12.73
N PRO A 41 15.75 -2.66 13.76
CA PRO A 41 16.70 -3.74 13.98
C PRO A 41 16.03 -5.11 14.07
N ASN A 42 16.75 -6.15 13.67
CA ASN A 42 16.27 -7.52 13.80
C ASN A 42 16.50 -7.99 15.24
N LEU A 43 15.43 -8.06 16.03
CA LEU A 43 15.41 -8.50 17.43
C LEU A 43 14.38 -9.62 17.57
N ASP A 44 14.47 -10.44 18.63
CA ASP A 44 13.57 -11.58 18.85
C ASP A 44 12.09 -11.18 18.97
N ASN A 45 11.83 -9.96 19.43
CA ASN A 45 10.50 -9.39 19.56
C ASN A 45 10.07 -8.54 18.34
N VAL A 46 10.78 -8.62 17.21
CA VAL A 46 10.48 -7.88 15.98
C VAL A 46 10.08 -8.82 14.86
N ILE A 47 8.87 -8.67 14.36
CA ILE A 47 8.40 -9.35 13.14
C ILE A 47 8.47 -8.36 11.99
N ARG A 48 9.24 -8.72 10.97
CA ARG A 48 9.34 -7.97 9.74
C ARG A 48 8.47 -8.61 8.67
N ASN A 49 7.38 -7.93 8.34
CA ASN A 49 6.47 -8.31 7.26
C ASN A 49 6.96 -7.75 5.93
N GLU A 50 6.67 -8.45 4.84
CA GLU A 50 6.90 -7.97 3.49
C GLU A 50 5.91 -6.86 3.13
N LEU A 51 4.63 -7.06 3.50
CA LEU A 51 3.53 -6.12 3.29
C LEU A 51 3.07 -5.49 4.61
N THR A 52 2.45 -4.32 4.53
CA THR A 52 1.75 -3.75 5.68
C THR A 52 0.53 -4.60 6.03
N LEU A 53 0.14 -4.61 7.31
CA LEU A 53 -1.13 -5.23 7.71
C LEU A 53 -2.29 -4.52 7.01
N HIS A 54 -3.26 -5.29 6.53
CA HIS A 54 -4.39 -4.82 5.75
C HIS A 54 -5.66 -5.61 6.09
N GLN A 55 -6.80 -5.10 5.64
CA GLN A 55 -8.10 -5.74 5.87
C GLN A 55 -8.63 -6.49 4.63
N VAL A 56 -7.81 -6.71 3.62
CA VAL A 56 -8.23 -7.43 2.41
C VAL A 56 -8.50 -8.89 2.77
N SER A 57 -9.70 -9.33 2.44
CA SER A 57 -10.15 -10.71 2.59
C SER A 57 -11.05 -11.09 1.42
N GLN A 58 -11.18 -12.37 1.15
CA GLN A 58 -12.04 -12.91 0.10
C GLN A 58 -13.49 -12.40 0.25
N SER A 59 -14.02 -12.43 1.48
CA SER A 59 -15.39 -11.99 1.78
C SER A 59 -15.61 -10.51 1.48
N ARG A 60 -14.68 -9.63 1.87
CA ARG A 60 -14.79 -8.19 1.59
C ARG A 60 -14.67 -7.88 0.10
N MET A 61 -13.76 -8.56 -0.60
CA MET A 61 -13.63 -8.41 -2.06
C MET A 61 -14.89 -8.87 -2.79
N ALA A 62 -15.46 -10.01 -2.38
CA ALA A 62 -16.70 -10.52 -2.97
C ALA A 62 -17.88 -9.56 -2.72
N GLN A 63 -18.00 -9.03 -1.52
CA GLN A 63 -19.04 -8.04 -1.20
C GLN A 63 -18.90 -6.78 -2.06
N GLY A 64 -17.68 -6.23 -2.15
CA GLY A 64 -17.41 -5.07 -3.00
C GLY A 64 -17.66 -5.37 -4.48
N ALA A 65 -17.35 -6.58 -4.94
CA ALA A 65 -17.64 -7.00 -6.31
C ALA A 65 -19.15 -6.96 -6.61
N VAL A 66 -19.97 -7.55 -5.75
CA VAL A 66 -21.43 -7.55 -5.90
C VAL A 66 -21.99 -6.14 -5.93
N GLU A 67 -21.49 -5.25 -5.08
CA GLU A 67 -21.96 -3.86 -5.01
C GLU A 67 -21.68 -3.09 -6.30
N TRP A 68 -20.54 -3.33 -6.96
CA TRP A 68 -20.07 -2.53 -8.09
C TRP A 68 -20.19 -3.22 -9.45
N GLU A 69 -20.52 -4.50 -9.52
CA GLU A 69 -20.61 -5.28 -10.76
C GLU A 69 -21.55 -4.64 -11.78
N ASN A 70 -22.73 -4.21 -11.34
CA ASN A 70 -23.71 -3.56 -12.23
C ASN A 70 -23.22 -2.22 -12.77
N THR A 71 -22.46 -1.45 -11.98
CA THR A 71 -21.95 -0.14 -12.39
C THR A 71 -20.90 -0.27 -13.48
N TRP A 72 -20.10 -1.33 -13.45
CA TRP A 72 -18.98 -1.52 -14.39
C TRP A 72 -19.19 -2.63 -15.43
N ARG A 73 -20.40 -3.20 -15.47
CA ARG A 73 -20.75 -4.32 -16.36
C ARG A 73 -20.46 -4.05 -17.84
N ASP A 74 -20.71 -2.81 -18.29
CA ASP A 74 -20.60 -2.42 -19.69
C ASP A 74 -19.18 -1.90 -20.06
N LEU A 75 -18.27 -1.87 -19.10
CA LEU A 75 -16.88 -1.53 -19.37
C LEU A 75 -16.15 -2.73 -19.99
N PRO A 76 -15.34 -2.49 -21.04
CA PRO A 76 -14.57 -3.57 -21.66
C PRO A 76 -13.52 -4.14 -20.69
N ARG A 77 -13.31 -5.44 -20.78
CA ARG A 77 -12.30 -6.15 -19.98
C ARG A 77 -11.01 -6.37 -20.76
N PRO A 78 -9.85 -6.42 -20.10
CA PRO A 78 -9.69 -6.45 -18.63
C PRO A 78 -9.97 -5.10 -17.95
N LEU A 79 -10.47 -5.13 -16.71
CA LEU A 79 -10.59 -3.96 -15.86
C LEU A 79 -9.26 -3.69 -15.14
N ILE A 80 -8.70 -2.51 -15.35
CA ILE A 80 -7.41 -2.10 -14.76
C ILE A 80 -7.67 -1.04 -13.70
N ALA A 81 -7.51 -1.39 -12.42
CA ALA A 81 -7.65 -0.44 -11.33
C ALA A 81 -6.42 0.47 -11.24
N VAL A 82 -6.63 1.79 -11.28
CA VAL A 82 -5.60 2.81 -11.09
C VAL A 82 -5.81 3.48 -9.74
N MET A 83 -4.98 3.08 -8.76
CA MET A 83 -5.07 3.54 -7.37
C MET A 83 -4.04 4.65 -7.14
N VAL A 84 -4.53 5.88 -6.94
CA VAL A 84 -3.70 7.08 -6.95
C VAL A 84 -3.47 7.60 -5.54
N GLY A 85 -2.25 7.54 -5.06
CA GLY A 85 -1.81 8.12 -3.80
C GLY A 85 -1.60 9.63 -3.89
N GLY A 86 -0.41 10.09 -3.56
CA GLY A 86 -0.08 11.53 -3.58
C GLY A 86 1.35 11.81 -3.13
N ASN A 87 1.56 12.94 -2.49
CA ASN A 87 2.87 13.29 -1.98
C ASN A 87 3.26 12.43 -0.77
N SER A 88 4.45 11.86 -0.78
CA SER A 88 4.96 11.05 0.34
C SER A 88 6.48 11.12 0.45
N GLY A 89 6.98 11.62 1.58
CA GLY A 89 8.41 11.79 1.79
C GLY A 89 9.06 12.66 0.70
N PRO A 90 10.10 12.18 0.02
CA PRO A 90 10.77 12.93 -1.04
C PRO A 90 10.00 12.92 -2.38
N PHE A 91 8.98 12.07 -2.51
CA PHE A 91 8.25 11.86 -3.75
C PHE A 91 7.06 12.81 -3.89
N THR A 92 6.85 13.31 -5.09
CA THR A 92 5.80 14.30 -5.38
C THR A 92 4.96 13.82 -6.56
N LEU A 93 3.65 13.67 -6.31
CA LEU A 93 2.66 13.48 -7.36
C LEU A 93 2.11 14.85 -7.75
N GLY A 94 2.78 15.51 -8.69
CA GLY A 94 2.32 16.76 -9.30
C GLY A 94 1.63 16.54 -10.63
N PRO A 95 1.26 17.64 -11.33
CA PRO A 95 0.55 17.56 -12.60
C PRO A 95 1.28 16.78 -13.70
N ARG A 96 2.62 16.86 -13.75
CA ARG A 96 3.43 16.16 -14.78
C ARG A 96 3.40 14.64 -14.59
N ALA A 97 3.67 14.17 -13.38
CA ALA A 97 3.61 12.75 -13.05
C ALA A 97 2.18 12.21 -13.21
N ALA A 98 1.17 12.96 -12.77
CA ALA A 98 -0.23 12.59 -12.89
C ALA A 98 -0.69 12.47 -14.36
N ALA A 99 -0.30 13.42 -15.23
CA ALA A 99 -0.58 13.33 -16.66
C ALA A 99 0.15 12.16 -17.32
N ARG A 100 1.38 11.84 -16.89
CA ARG A 100 2.10 10.67 -17.37
C ARG A 100 1.38 9.37 -16.95
N LEU A 101 0.96 9.26 -15.70
CA LEU A 101 0.15 8.13 -15.23
C LEU A 101 -1.09 7.92 -16.10
N GLY A 102 -1.84 8.99 -16.39
CA GLY A 102 -3.03 8.91 -17.24
C GLY A 102 -2.74 8.36 -18.63
N ARG A 103 -1.68 8.85 -19.28
CA ARG A 103 -1.28 8.36 -20.61
C ARG A 103 -0.80 6.91 -20.60
N GLU A 104 0.03 6.53 -19.64
CA GLU A 104 0.58 5.16 -19.55
C GLU A 104 -0.53 4.17 -19.20
N ALA A 105 -1.42 4.50 -18.27
CA ALA A 105 -2.57 3.68 -17.92
C ALA A 105 -3.53 3.51 -19.11
N SER A 106 -3.85 4.61 -19.80
CA SER A 106 -4.72 4.56 -20.98
C SER A 106 -4.11 3.76 -22.11
N ARG A 107 -2.79 3.88 -22.34
CA ARG A 107 -2.10 3.03 -23.31
C ARG A 107 -2.25 1.56 -22.97
N LEU A 108 -1.99 1.19 -21.71
CA LEU A 108 -2.12 -0.21 -21.27
C LEU A 108 -3.56 -0.73 -21.45
N ALA A 109 -4.57 0.10 -21.14
CA ALA A 109 -5.96 -0.28 -21.33
C ALA A 109 -6.29 -0.51 -22.81
N ARG A 110 -5.90 0.41 -23.71
CA ARG A 110 -6.11 0.25 -25.17
C ARG A 110 -5.38 -0.96 -25.72
N ASP A 111 -4.11 -1.16 -25.35
CA ASP A 111 -3.29 -2.29 -25.83
C ASP A 111 -3.88 -3.64 -25.41
N SER A 112 -4.63 -3.69 -24.31
CA SER A 112 -5.31 -4.89 -23.81
C SER A 112 -6.79 -4.96 -24.17
N GLY A 113 -7.35 -3.95 -24.85
CA GLY A 113 -8.79 -3.87 -25.15
C GLY A 113 -9.67 -3.65 -23.93
N GLY A 114 -9.11 -3.18 -22.82
CA GLY A 114 -9.78 -3.05 -21.52
C GLY A 114 -10.20 -1.63 -21.15
N ALA A 115 -10.62 -1.46 -19.90
CA ALA A 115 -11.03 -0.19 -19.30
C ALA A 115 -10.30 0.09 -17.98
N LEU A 116 -10.29 1.36 -17.57
CA LEU A 116 -9.68 1.84 -16.33
C LEU A 116 -10.75 2.06 -15.24
N LEU A 117 -10.45 1.65 -14.03
CA LEU A 117 -11.14 2.05 -12.82
C LEU A 117 -10.21 2.98 -12.03
N VAL A 118 -10.43 4.28 -12.09
CA VAL A 118 -9.51 5.26 -11.53
C VAL A 118 -10.07 5.83 -10.23
N SER A 119 -9.29 5.72 -9.15
CA SER A 119 -9.62 6.34 -7.86
C SER A 119 -8.45 7.15 -7.31
N THR A 120 -8.74 8.39 -6.92
CA THR A 120 -7.79 9.25 -6.19
C THR A 120 -7.85 8.99 -4.69
N SER A 121 -6.98 9.60 -3.92
CA SER A 121 -6.94 9.52 -2.45
C SER A 121 -6.97 10.89 -1.80
N SER A 122 -7.09 10.93 -0.47
CA SER A 122 -6.99 12.16 0.33
C SER A 122 -5.68 12.94 0.13
N ARG A 123 -4.62 12.28 -0.36
CA ARG A 123 -3.31 12.88 -0.59
C ARG A 123 -3.13 13.38 -2.03
N THR A 124 -4.07 13.08 -2.93
CA THR A 124 -3.99 13.51 -4.33
C THR A 124 -4.41 14.98 -4.43
N SER A 125 -3.50 15.84 -4.87
CA SER A 125 -3.80 17.28 -5.00
C SER A 125 -4.76 17.57 -6.15
N ALA A 126 -5.55 18.65 -6.05
CA ALA A 126 -6.47 19.05 -7.11
C ALA A 126 -5.77 19.29 -8.46
N PRO A 127 -4.57 19.92 -8.54
CA PRO A 127 -3.85 20.04 -9.81
C PRO A 127 -3.44 18.71 -10.41
N ALA A 128 -3.03 17.73 -9.58
CA ALA A 128 -2.69 16.38 -10.04
C ALA A 128 -3.95 15.64 -10.52
N THR A 129 -5.06 15.72 -9.76
CA THR A 129 -6.36 15.13 -10.14
C THR A 129 -6.81 15.63 -11.50
N GLY A 130 -6.82 16.94 -11.74
CA GLY A 130 -7.22 17.52 -13.02
C GLY A 130 -6.26 17.17 -14.17
N ALA A 131 -4.96 17.08 -13.92
CA ALA A 131 -4.00 16.68 -14.94
C ALA A 131 -4.13 15.21 -15.33
N LEU A 132 -4.38 14.33 -14.33
CA LEU A 132 -4.66 12.93 -14.56
C LEU A 132 -5.92 12.75 -15.42
N GLN A 133 -7.03 13.36 -15.00
CA GLN A 133 -8.32 13.25 -15.69
C GLN A 133 -8.24 13.68 -17.16
N ARG A 134 -7.59 14.80 -17.44
CA ARG A 134 -7.39 15.27 -18.82
C ARG A 134 -6.49 14.37 -19.69
N ALA A 135 -5.68 13.56 -19.05
CA ALA A 135 -4.75 12.66 -19.75
C ALA A 135 -5.32 11.25 -19.96
N LEU A 136 -6.51 10.97 -19.43
CA LEU A 136 -7.21 9.70 -19.68
C LEU A 136 -7.87 9.76 -21.07
N ASP A 137 -7.56 8.77 -21.92
CA ASP A 137 -8.11 8.66 -23.28
C ASP A 137 -8.55 7.22 -23.65
N ALA A 138 -8.71 6.35 -22.64
CA ALA A 138 -9.31 5.03 -22.74
C ALA A 138 -10.68 5.00 -22.04
N PRO A 139 -11.55 4.00 -22.31
CA PRO A 139 -12.77 3.80 -21.53
C PRO A 139 -12.45 3.74 -20.04
N HIS A 140 -13.16 4.48 -19.22
CA HIS A 140 -12.85 4.52 -17.81
C HIS A 140 -14.03 4.89 -16.91
N TYR A 141 -14.00 4.39 -15.67
CA TYR A 141 -14.74 4.90 -14.54
C TYR A 141 -13.84 5.83 -13.73
N TRP A 142 -14.36 7.00 -13.32
CA TRP A 142 -13.60 8.03 -12.62
C TRP A 142 -14.19 8.34 -11.25
N HIS A 143 -13.41 8.15 -10.20
CA HIS A 143 -13.78 8.49 -8.83
C HIS A 143 -12.76 9.44 -8.20
N VAL A 144 -13.26 10.57 -7.69
CA VAL A 144 -12.47 11.51 -6.89
C VAL A 144 -12.79 11.27 -5.43
N TRP A 145 -11.79 10.86 -4.67
CA TRP A 145 -11.95 10.68 -3.24
C TRP A 145 -12.41 11.98 -2.56
N ARG A 146 -13.41 11.86 -1.70
CA ARG A 146 -13.91 12.95 -0.84
C ARG A 146 -14.22 12.37 0.54
N PRO A 147 -13.95 13.11 1.65
CA PRO A 147 -14.29 12.62 2.99
C PRO A 147 -15.80 12.43 3.14
N ALA A 148 -16.18 11.33 3.76
CA ALA A 148 -17.58 10.97 4.08
C ALA A 148 -18.55 10.93 2.87
N VAL A 149 -18.05 10.76 1.66
CA VAL A 149 -18.89 10.57 0.46
C VAL A 149 -18.92 9.09 0.12
N GLU A 150 -20.10 8.51 0.17
CA GLU A 150 -20.39 7.14 -0.24
C GLU A 150 -21.27 7.17 -1.53
N PRO A 151 -21.25 6.12 -2.34
CA PRO A 151 -20.48 4.90 -2.17
C PRO A 151 -19.00 5.05 -2.59
N ASN A 152 -18.10 4.34 -1.90
CA ASN A 152 -16.67 4.31 -2.20
C ASN A 152 -16.32 3.05 -3.03
N PRO A 153 -15.81 3.19 -4.28
CA PRO A 153 -15.57 2.06 -5.17
C PRO A 153 -14.39 1.18 -4.78
N TYR A 154 -13.66 1.50 -3.73
CA TYR A 154 -12.37 0.89 -3.41
C TYR A 154 -12.44 -0.64 -3.29
N TRP A 155 -13.42 -1.18 -2.54
CA TRP A 155 -13.60 -2.63 -2.40
C TRP A 155 -14.07 -3.30 -3.68
N GLY A 156 -14.91 -2.60 -4.47
CA GLY A 156 -15.29 -3.05 -5.81
C GLY A 156 -14.08 -3.16 -6.74
N MET A 157 -13.17 -2.17 -6.71
CA MET A 157 -11.93 -2.20 -7.48
C MET A 157 -11.05 -3.38 -7.07
N LEU A 158 -10.85 -3.65 -5.78
CA LEU A 158 -10.10 -4.81 -5.30
C LEU A 158 -10.74 -6.14 -5.73
N GLY A 159 -12.06 -6.22 -5.72
CA GLY A 159 -12.81 -7.41 -6.11
C GLY A 159 -12.83 -7.67 -7.63
N LEU A 160 -13.15 -6.66 -8.42
CA LEU A 160 -13.49 -6.80 -9.85
C LEU A 160 -12.34 -6.53 -10.82
N ALA A 161 -11.33 -5.75 -10.43
CA ALA A 161 -10.21 -5.49 -11.33
C ALA A 161 -9.42 -6.77 -11.65
N ASP A 162 -8.95 -6.86 -12.89
CA ASP A 162 -8.09 -7.95 -13.37
C ASP A 162 -6.60 -7.64 -13.16
N ARG A 163 -6.26 -6.34 -13.02
CA ARG A 163 -4.90 -5.81 -12.88
C ARG A 163 -4.92 -4.49 -12.12
N PHE A 164 -3.83 -4.17 -11.47
CA PHE A 164 -3.68 -2.93 -10.72
C PHE A 164 -2.51 -2.10 -11.24
N ILE A 165 -2.70 -0.78 -11.30
CA ILE A 165 -1.65 0.23 -11.37
C ILE A 165 -1.74 1.02 -10.08
N VAL A 166 -0.69 1.01 -9.27
CA VAL A 166 -0.65 1.73 -7.98
C VAL A 166 0.50 2.70 -7.98
N THR A 167 0.26 3.96 -7.60
CA THR A 167 1.36 4.90 -7.42
C THR A 167 2.27 4.45 -6.28
N ALA A 168 3.55 4.35 -6.52
CA ALA A 168 4.50 3.67 -5.64
C ALA A 168 4.78 4.39 -4.31
N ASP A 169 4.21 5.58 -4.09
CA ASP A 169 4.24 6.30 -2.82
C ASP A 169 3.34 5.67 -1.74
N SER A 170 2.34 4.87 -2.14
CA SER A 170 1.34 4.32 -1.24
C SER A 170 1.57 2.85 -0.93
N ILE A 171 2.39 2.59 0.09
CA ILE A 171 2.69 1.22 0.51
C ILE A 171 1.44 0.47 0.97
N ALA A 172 0.47 1.15 1.59
CA ALA A 172 -0.80 0.52 1.98
C ALA A 172 -1.59 0.01 0.76
N MET A 173 -1.79 0.86 -0.26
CA MET A 173 -2.50 0.46 -1.49
C MET A 173 -1.73 -0.64 -2.24
N LEU A 174 -0.39 -0.59 -2.26
CA LEU A 174 0.42 -1.65 -2.84
C LEU A 174 0.22 -2.97 -2.09
N SER A 175 0.23 -2.94 -0.76
CA SER A 175 -0.01 -4.12 0.07
C SER A 175 -1.39 -4.71 -0.19
N GLU A 176 -2.43 -3.88 -0.25
CA GLU A 176 -3.81 -4.30 -0.49
C GLU A 176 -4.00 -4.85 -1.91
N ALA A 177 -3.41 -4.21 -2.92
CA ALA A 177 -3.43 -4.72 -4.29
C ALA A 177 -2.70 -6.07 -4.40
N CYS A 178 -1.50 -6.20 -3.82
CA CYS A 178 -0.75 -7.46 -3.81
C CYS A 178 -1.48 -8.59 -3.07
N ALA A 179 -2.25 -8.25 -2.03
CA ALA A 179 -3.03 -9.23 -1.27
C ALA A 179 -4.18 -9.86 -2.07
N THR A 180 -4.60 -9.22 -3.16
CA THR A 180 -5.61 -9.80 -4.08
C THR A 180 -5.08 -10.99 -4.88
N GLY A 181 -3.76 -11.17 -4.96
CA GLY A 181 -3.10 -12.18 -5.81
C GLY A 181 -3.11 -11.85 -7.31
N LYS A 182 -3.64 -10.69 -7.70
CA LYS A 182 -3.71 -10.23 -9.10
C LYS A 182 -2.46 -9.44 -9.48
N PRO A 183 -2.19 -9.26 -10.80
CA PRO A 183 -1.04 -8.49 -11.26
C PRO A 183 -1.03 -7.05 -10.77
N VAL A 184 0.10 -6.60 -10.21
CA VAL A 184 0.28 -5.23 -9.70
C VAL A 184 1.45 -4.55 -10.40
N ASP A 185 1.19 -3.37 -10.95
CA ASP A 185 2.20 -2.48 -11.51
C ASP A 185 2.40 -1.27 -10.60
N MET A 186 3.63 -1.01 -10.23
CA MET A 186 4.02 0.18 -9.49
C MET A 186 4.32 1.32 -10.45
N PHE A 187 3.63 2.45 -10.30
CA PHE A 187 3.92 3.65 -11.07
C PHE A 187 4.95 4.52 -10.34
N ASP A 188 6.09 4.75 -10.99
CA ASP A 188 7.13 5.66 -10.47
C ASP A 188 6.70 7.13 -10.62
N LEU A 189 6.66 7.87 -9.52
CA LEU A 189 6.35 9.31 -9.53
C LEU A 189 7.50 10.16 -10.10
N GLY A 190 8.62 9.54 -10.37
CA GLY A 190 9.87 10.16 -10.82
C GLY A 190 10.96 10.12 -9.76
N GLY A 191 12.01 9.33 -10.01
CA GLY A 191 13.17 9.17 -9.15
C GLY A 191 13.04 8.17 -8.02
N MET A 192 12.10 7.26 -8.11
CA MET A 192 12.03 6.06 -7.26
C MET A 192 12.88 4.93 -7.84
N ARG A 193 12.99 4.91 -9.16
CA ARG A 193 13.92 4.06 -9.92
C ARG A 193 15.24 4.80 -10.12
N GLU A 194 16.30 4.07 -10.33
CA GLU A 194 17.64 4.63 -10.62
C GLU A 194 17.74 5.33 -12.00
N SER A 195 16.73 5.13 -12.87
CA SER A 195 16.65 5.80 -14.17
C SER A 195 16.33 7.29 -14.03
N MET A 196 17.22 8.14 -14.58
CA MET A 196 17.21 9.60 -14.42
C MET A 196 16.35 10.37 -15.43
N ASP A 197 15.75 9.71 -16.42
CA ASP A 197 15.23 10.37 -17.63
C ASP A 197 13.76 10.79 -17.61
N GLN A 198 13.07 10.69 -16.45
CA GLN A 198 11.65 11.01 -16.42
C GLN A 198 11.36 12.42 -15.87
N PRO A 199 10.41 13.17 -16.47
CA PRO A 199 9.99 14.47 -15.97
C PRO A 199 9.51 14.37 -14.54
N ARG A 200 10.07 15.17 -13.63
CA ARG A 200 9.78 15.14 -12.20
C ARG A 200 9.02 16.39 -11.79
N ASP A 201 8.09 16.20 -10.86
CA ASP A 201 7.55 17.28 -10.08
C ASP A 201 8.41 17.51 -8.83
N PHE A 202 8.58 18.77 -8.42
CA PHE A 202 9.41 19.15 -7.29
C PHE A 202 8.60 19.77 -6.18
N ARG A 203 9.02 19.47 -4.95
CA ARG A 203 8.51 20.08 -3.73
C ARG A 203 9.68 20.36 -2.79
N LEU A 204 9.82 21.58 -2.27
CA LEU A 204 10.91 21.97 -1.36
C LEU A 204 11.05 21.01 -0.17
N GLY A 205 9.93 20.65 0.49
CA GLY A 205 9.93 19.66 1.57
C GLY A 205 10.40 18.27 1.14
N GLY A 206 10.23 17.89 -0.13
CA GLY A 206 10.74 16.64 -0.69
C GLY A 206 12.27 16.63 -0.83
N LEU A 207 12.86 17.76 -1.19
CA LEU A 207 14.33 17.91 -1.25
C LEU A 207 14.97 17.81 0.13
N LEU A 208 14.38 18.50 1.12
CA LEU A 208 14.82 18.40 2.51
C LEU A 208 14.73 16.96 3.03
N TYR A 209 13.62 16.28 2.77
CA TYR A 209 13.45 14.89 3.18
C TYR A 209 14.48 13.96 2.54
N ARG A 210 14.81 14.16 1.25
CA ARG A 210 15.85 13.41 0.55
C ARG A 210 17.23 13.63 1.16
N ALA A 211 17.55 14.88 1.52
CA ALA A 211 18.80 15.20 2.21
C ALA A 211 18.89 14.47 3.56
N LEU A 212 17.80 14.44 4.34
CA LEU A 212 17.73 13.72 5.61
C LEU A 212 17.87 12.20 5.44
N LEU A 213 17.29 11.63 4.39
CA LEU A 213 17.47 10.21 4.05
C LEU A 213 18.93 9.88 3.73
N ASN A 214 19.57 10.73 2.93
CA ASN A 214 20.97 10.55 2.53
C ASN A 214 21.94 10.74 3.71
N TRP A 215 21.60 11.62 4.63
CA TRP A 215 22.40 11.88 5.84
C TRP A 215 22.22 10.78 6.90
N GLY A 216 21.28 9.85 6.68
CA GLY A 216 21.08 8.70 7.56
C GLY A 216 20.38 9.05 8.89
N TRP A 217 19.71 10.19 8.97
CA TRP A 217 18.97 10.56 10.18
C TRP A 217 17.69 9.72 10.32
N MET A 218 17.93 8.50 10.76
CA MET A 218 16.99 7.40 10.87
C MET A 218 15.69 7.67 11.65
N PRO A 219 15.64 8.48 12.72
CA PRO A 219 14.44 8.59 13.54
C PRO A 219 13.22 9.16 12.82
N LEU A 220 13.42 10.01 11.81
CA LEU A 220 12.34 10.76 11.17
C LEU A 220 11.98 10.28 9.74
N THR A 221 12.72 9.31 9.19
CA THR A 221 12.57 8.94 7.79
C THR A 221 12.18 7.49 7.60
N ARG A 222 11.31 7.23 6.63
CA ARG A 222 11.03 5.90 6.12
C ARG A 222 11.53 5.79 4.68
N ASP A 223 12.16 4.69 4.35
CA ASP A 223 12.66 4.41 3.01
C ASP A 223 11.76 3.41 2.30
N ILE A 224 10.76 3.91 1.58
CA ILE A 224 9.79 3.05 0.88
C ILE A 224 10.43 2.27 -0.28
N SER A 225 11.62 2.66 -0.76
CA SER A 225 12.32 1.94 -1.82
C SER A 225 12.69 0.51 -1.42
N LEU A 226 12.86 0.26 -0.13
CA LEU A 226 13.12 -1.08 0.41
C LEU A 226 11.94 -2.02 0.18
N VAL A 227 10.71 -1.52 0.35
CA VAL A 227 9.50 -2.31 0.07
C VAL A 227 9.37 -2.56 -1.44
N HIS A 228 9.61 -1.54 -2.28
CA HIS A 228 9.57 -1.72 -3.73
C HIS A 228 10.55 -2.81 -4.19
N LYS A 229 11.78 -2.80 -3.67
CA LYS A 229 12.80 -3.81 -3.99
C LYS A 229 12.34 -5.21 -3.59
N GLU A 230 11.77 -5.37 -2.42
CA GLU A 230 11.24 -6.67 -1.97
C GLU A 230 10.05 -7.14 -2.82
N LEU A 231 9.10 -6.25 -3.16
CA LEU A 231 7.96 -6.59 -4.02
C LEU A 231 8.39 -7.03 -5.42
N VAL A 232 9.41 -6.38 -5.98
CA VAL A 232 9.98 -6.77 -7.29
C VAL A 232 10.74 -8.09 -7.16
N ALA A 233 11.55 -8.27 -6.12
CA ALA A 233 12.34 -9.47 -5.91
C ALA A 233 11.46 -10.71 -5.65
N SER A 234 10.36 -10.54 -4.90
CA SER A 234 9.39 -11.62 -4.64
C SER A 234 8.45 -11.87 -5.83
N GLY A 235 8.45 -11.00 -6.85
CA GLY A 235 7.56 -11.10 -8.00
C GLY A 235 6.11 -10.70 -7.72
N ARG A 236 5.82 -10.09 -6.56
CA ARG A 236 4.47 -9.63 -6.19
C ARG A 236 4.04 -8.39 -6.96
N ALA A 237 4.99 -7.54 -7.33
CA ALA A 237 4.75 -6.37 -8.18
C ALA A 237 5.90 -6.18 -9.17
N ALA A 238 5.63 -5.45 -10.25
CA ALA A 238 6.62 -4.99 -11.22
C ALA A 238 6.51 -3.47 -11.39
N TRP A 239 7.52 -2.82 -11.93
CA TRP A 239 7.36 -1.45 -12.38
C TRP A 239 6.51 -1.39 -13.64
N LEU A 240 5.65 -0.41 -13.74
CA LEU A 240 4.82 -0.20 -14.94
C LEU A 240 5.74 -0.02 -16.16
N GLY A 241 5.50 -0.84 -17.20
CA GLY A 241 6.31 -0.87 -18.41
C GLY A 241 7.45 -1.88 -18.43
N ASP A 242 7.78 -2.52 -17.30
CA ASP A 242 8.78 -3.60 -17.28
C ASP A 242 8.19 -4.93 -17.72
N GLU A 243 9.05 -5.81 -18.25
CA GLU A 243 8.69 -7.21 -18.48
C GLU A 243 8.32 -7.89 -17.16
N ARG A 244 7.18 -8.56 -17.15
CA ARG A 244 6.69 -9.25 -15.95
C ARG A 244 7.41 -10.55 -15.72
N ARG A 245 7.88 -10.74 -14.51
CA ARG A 245 8.19 -12.08 -14.01
C ARG A 245 6.87 -12.77 -13.63
N PRO A 246 6.78 -14.11 -13.83
CA PRO A 246 5.62 -14.88 -13.37
C PRO A 246 5.37 -14.63 -11.90
N LEU A 247 4.15 -14.22 -11.55
CA LEU A 247 3.74 -14.05 -10.16
C LEU A 247 3.85 -15.39 -9.44
N ARG A 248 4.69 -15.48 -8.44
CA ARG A 248 4.58 -16.55 -7.45
C ARG A 248 3.44 -16.15 -6.52
N VAL A 249 2.25 -16.69 -6.76
CA VAL A 249 1.11 -16.56 -5.86
C VAL A 249 1.41 -17.37 -4.60
N GLN A 250 2.22 -16.81 -3.71
CA GLN A 250 2.23 -17.25 -2.32
C GLN A 250 1.27 -16.32 -1.58
N GLY A 251 0.21 -16.90 -1.00
CA GLY A 251 -0.64 -16.17 -0.08
C GLY A 251 0.25 -15.46 0.95
N SER A 252 -0.06 -14.21 1.27
CA SER A 252 0.71 -13.48 2.29
C SER A 252 0.53 -14.18 3.63
N THR A 253 1.62 -14.72 4.16
CA THR A 253 1.65 -15.30 5.52
C THR A 253 1.80 -14.22 6.59
N ASP A 254 2.01 -12.97 6.20
CA ASP A 254 2.31 -11.85 7.09
C ASP A 254 1.22 -11.61 8.13
N MET A 255 -0.06 -11.61 7.71
CA MET A 255 -1.18 -11.43 8.62
C MET A 255 -1.31 -12.62 9.57
N ALA A 256 -1.23 -13.86 9.07
CA ALA A 256 -1.32 -15.05 9.90
C ALA A 256 -0.17 -15.10 10.91
N ARG A 257 1.07 -14.78 10.48
CA ARG A 257 2.25 -14.71 11.35
C ARG A 257 2.08 -13.64 12.43
N ALA A 258 1.61 -12.44 12.07
CA ALA A 258 1.37 -11.36 13.02
C ALA A 258 0.30 -11.74 14.05
N VAL A 259 -0.82 -12.33 13.62
CA VAL A 259 -1.89 -12.79 14.50
C VAL A 259 -1.39 -13.91 15.44
N SER A 260 -0.65 -14.88 14.91
CA SER A 260 -0.08 -15.97 15.72
C SER A 260 0.88 -15.43 16.80
N ALA A 261 1.75 -14.50 16.44
CA ALA A 261 2.67 -13.89 17.38
C ALA A 261 1.96 -13.08 18.47
N VAL A 262 0.92 -12.33 18.13
CA VAL A 262 0.11 -11.61 19.12
C VAL A 262 -0.58 -12.59 20.07
N LYS A 263 -1.17 -13.68 19.55
CA LYS A 263 -1.78 -14.72 20.37
C LYS A 263 -0.75 -15.37 21.33
N GLY A 264 0.44 -15.63 20.83
CA GLY A 264 1.54 -16.20 21.64
C GLY A 264 1.96 -15.35 22.85
N LEU A 265 1.74 -14.02 22.81
CA LEU A 265 2.02 -13.14 23.96
C LEU A 265 1.12 -13.40 25.17
N PHE A 266 -0.04 -14.01 24.97
CA PHE A 266 -1.00 -14.27 26.04
C PHE A 266 -0.94 -15.71 26.57
N GLY A 267 -0.03 -16.53 26.05
CA GLY A 267 -0.03 -17.97 26.25
C GLY A 267 -1.24 -18.62 25.55
N GLU A 268 -1.27 -19.90 25.47
CA GLU A 268 -2.54 -20.62 25.24
C GLU A 268 -3.41 -20.32 26.46
N PHE A 269 -4.36 -19.39 26.32
CA PHE A 269 -5.49 -19.38 27.22
C PHE A 269 -6.17 -20.72 26.96
N GLY A 270 -5.84 -21.69 27.86
CA GLY A 270 -6.36 -23.02 27.82
C GLY A 270 -7.86 -22.98 27.67
N ASP A 271 -8.36 -23.94 26.93
CA ASP A 271 -9.78 -24.34 26.92
C ASP A 271 -10.33 -24.29 28.34
N ALA A 272 -10.86 -23.14 28.72
CA ALA A 272 -11.70 -23.00 29.90
C ALA A 272 -13.14 -23.28 29.48
N SER A 273 -13.36 -24.38 28.76
CA SER A 273 -14.65 -25.02 28.58
C SER A 273 -14.70 -26.29 29.43
N GLY A 274 -14.44 -26.12 30.71
CA GLY A 274 -14.66 -27.11 31.74
C GLY A 274 -15.38 -26.39 32.87
N VAL A 275 -16.67 -26.21 32.72
CA VAL A 275 -17.59 -26.04 33.85
C VAL A 275 -18.70 -27.03 33.64
N ASP A 276 -18.68 -28.02 34.54
CA ASP A 276 -19.78 -28.95 34.83
C ASP A 276 -21.14 -28.25 35.04
#